data_4e71f19a5736dbfebf6840cdf5dad9a3
#
_entry.id   4e71f19a5736dbfebf6840cdf5dad9a3
#
_cell.length_a   1.000
_cell.length_b   1.000
_cell.length_c   1.000
_cell.angle_alpha   90.00
_cell.angle_beta   90.00
_cell.angle_gamma   90.00
#
_symmetry.space_group_name_H-M   'P 1'
#
loop_
_entity.id
_entity.type
_entity.pdbx_description
1 polymer ?
#
loop_
_entity_poly.entity_id
_entity_poly.type
_entity_poly.pdbx_seq_one_letter_code
_entity_poly.pdbx_strand_id
1 'polypeptide(L)'
;MVPAICRFSASLALGIFSASVAVAEPMTVGAVDKVQAHVDATQAGQVRPLLINSDVYFRDRCHSGEDARLQATLKDGTQLTLGENATLVIDEFVYDPIRPRGKLLIRVIKGAFLYVGGLIEGETGAKVWIQTPVAAIGVRGTTVWGGPIDNGYGVIVLSGEVTVIGKKRTVTLKQGQGTMLFKDGKPQRAAAWPAGRMKRAVASITFGKPPGQ
;
A
#
# COMPACT_ATOMS: atom_id res chain seq x y z
N MET A 1 5.39 -87.25 21.86
CA MET A 1 4.21 -86.49 21.53
C MET A 1 4.45 -85.09 22.07
N VAL A 2 4.91 -84.13 21.23
CA VAL A 2 5.33 -82.81 21.64
C VAL A 2 4.48 -81.79 20.80
N PRO A 3 3.74 -80.84 21.39
CA PRO A 3 2.97 -79.88 20.61
C PRO A 3 3.86 -78.75 20.13
N ALA A 4 3.70 -78.37 18.87
CA ALA A 4 4.35 -77.26 18.22
C ALA A 4 3.74 -75.90 18.70
N ILE A 5 4.59 -74.96 19.16
CA ILE A 5 4.22 -73.61 19.56
C ILE A 5 4.32 -72.73 18.30
N CYS A 6 3.17 -72.25 17.83
CA CYS A 6 3.07 -71.31 16.74
C CYS A 6 3.32 -69.92 17.27
N ARG A 7 4.44 -69.26 16.85
CA ARG A 7 4.75 -67.82 17.18
C ARG A 7 4.12 -66.92 16.12
N PHE A 8 3.08 -66.21 16.51
CA PHE A 8 2.53 -65.10 15.72
C PHE A 8 3.41 -63.87 15.93
N SER A 9 4.13 -63.47 14.89
CA SER A 9 4.81 -62.15 14.88
C SER A 9 3.83 -61.09 14.36
N ALA A 10 3.37 -60.23 15.23
CA ALA A 10 2.59 -59.05 14.84
C ALA A 10 3.56 -57.91 14.43
N SER A 11 3.65 -57.64 13.12
CA SER A 11 4.36 -56.47 12.61
C SER A 11 3.49 -55.25 12.73
N LEU A 12 3.84 -54.33 13.65
CA LEU A 12 3.20 -53.03 13.82
C LEU A 12 3.77 -52.05 12.77
N ALA A 13 3.04 -51.81 11.69
CA ALA A 13 3.39 -50.79 10.70
C ALA A 13 3.03 -49.39 11.23
N LEU A 14 4.05 -48.63 11.63
CA LEU A 14 3.90 -47.23 12.05
C LEU A 14 3.75 -46.34 10.80
N GLY A 15 2.51 -46.03 10.44
CA GLY A 15 2.19 -45.09 9.35
C GLY A 15 2.59 -43.68 9.73
N ILE A 16 3.61 -43.11 9.09
CA ILE A 16 3.98 -41.71 9.19
C ILE A 16 2.95 -40.88 8.40
N PHE A 17 2.03 -40.25 9.11
CA PHE A 17 1.06 -39.32 8.53
C PHE A 17 1.78 -37.99 8.30
N SER A 18 2.27 -37.74 7.07
CA SER A 18 2.81 -36.44 6.66
C SER A 18 1.64 -35.49 6.50
N ALA A 19 1.42 -34.62 7.48
CA ALA A 19 0.47 -33.51 7.36
C ALA A 19 1.05 -32.48 6.38
N SER A 20 0.55 -32.46 5.15
CA SER A 20 0.83 -31.38 4.20
C SER A 20 0.15 -30.11 4.70
N VAL A 21 0.94 -29.12 5.12
CA VAL A 21 0.46 -27.78 5.42
C VAL A 21 0.13 -27.14 4.07
N ALA A 22 -1.16 -27.01 3.76
CA ALA A 22 -1.62 -26.25 2.61
C ALA A 22 -1.29 -24.76 2.87
N VAL A 23 -0.27 -24.23 2.23
CA VAL A 23 -0.01 -22.78 2.20
C VAL A 23 -1.06 -22.19 1.25
N ALA A 24 -1.96 -21.36 1.79
CA ALA A 24 -2.93 -20.64 0.96
C ALA A 24 -2.17 -19.75 -0.03
N GLU A 25 -2.54 -19.81 -1.30
CA GLU A 25 -1.96 -18.95 -2.33
C GLU A 25 -2.24 -17.47 -2.00
N PRO A 26 -1.25 -16.58 -2.19
CA PRO A 26 -1.43 -15.16 -1.91
C PRO A 26 -2.44 -14.55 -2.88
N MET A 27 -3.38 -13.77 -2.34
CA MET A 27 -4.41 -13.10 -3.13
C MET A 27 -3.81 -11.92 -3.89
N THR A 28 -3.79 -11.99 -5.24
CA THR A 28 -3.38 -10.89 -6.11
C THR A 28 -4.41 -9.77 -6.05
N VAL A 29 -3.96 -8.55 -5.74
CA VAL A 29 -4.79 -7.33 -5.67
C VAL A 29 -4.47 -6.32 -6.77
N GLY A 30 -3.38 -6.48 -7.51
CA GLY A 30 -2.94 -5.59 -8.57
C GLY A 30 -1.67 -6.08 -9.25
N ALA A 31 -1.10 -5.23 -10.10
CA ALA A 31 0.15 -5.48 -10.80
C ALA A 31 1.03 -4.23 -10.84
N VAL A 32 2.32 -4.43 -11.00
CA VAL A 32 3.33 -3.37 -11.13
C VAL A 32 3.37 -2.86 -12.57
N ASP A 33 3.18 -1.56 -12.76
CA ASP A 33 3.22 -0.91 -14.06
C ASP A 33 4.62 -0.40 -14.41
N LYS A 34 5.29 0.22 -13.41
CA LYS A 34 6.60 0.84 -13.60
C LYS A 34 7.48 0.63 -12.37
N VAL A 35 8.76 0.43 -12.63
CA VAL A 35 9.81 0.33 -11.62
C VAL A 35 11.00 1.17 -12.06
N GLN A 36 11.58 1.89 -11.12
CA GLN A 36 12.88 2.55 -11.26
C GLN A 36 13.76 2.09 -10.10
N ALA A 37 14.99 1.68 -10.40
CA ALA A 37 15.95 1.15 -9.44
C ALA A 37 15.42 -0.05 -8.62
N HIS A 38 15.86 -0.22 -7.38
CA HIS A 38 15.54 -1.39 -6.58
C HIS A 38 14.24 -1.24 -5.81
N VAL A 39 13.29 -2.13 -6.09
CA VAL A 39 12.00 -2.23 -5.40
C VAL A 39 11.74 -3.68 -5.04
N ASP A 40 11.25 -3.91 -3.83
CA ASP A 40 10.89 -5.24 -3.33
C ASP A 40 9.54 -5.25 -2.63
N ALA A 41 9.00 -6.44 -2.46
CA ALA A 41 7.85 -6.70 -1.60
C ALA A 41 8.19 -7.79 -0.59
N THR A 42 7.73 -7.61 0.64
CA THR A 42 7.82 -8.62 1.71
C THR A 42 6.43 -9.11 2.06
N GLN A 43 6.22 -10.43 2.01
CA GLN A 43 4.99 -11.08 2.46
C GLN A 43 5.33 -12.32 3.27
N ALA A 44 4.71 -12.50 4.43
CA ALA A 44 4.95 -13.64 5.33
C ALA A 44 6.45 -13.90 5.62
N GLY A 45 7.26 -12.83 5.69
CA GLY A 45 8.70 -12.91 5.94
C GLY A 45 9.56 -13.20 4.70
N GLN A 46 8.95 -13.49 3.54
CA GLN A 46 9.68 -13.70 2.29
C GLN A 46 9.79 -12.40 1.51
N VAL A 47 11.00 -12.06 1.08
CA VAL A 47 11.30 -10.90 0.26
C VAL A 47 11.41 -11.33 -1.20
N ARG A 48 10.75 -10.59 -2.10
CA ARG A 48 10.84 -10.79 -3.54
C ARG A 48 11.04 -9.47 -4.27
N PRO A 49 11.85 -9.41 -5.33
CA PRO A 49 11.96 -8.22 -6.16
C PRO A 49 10.63 -7.96 -6.87
N LEU A 50 10.28 -6.68 -7.01
CA LEU A 50 9.19 -6.24 -7.85
C LEU A 50 9.74 -5.73 -9.19
N LEU A 51 9.30 -6.34 -10.26
CA LEU A 51 9.60 -5.97 -11.65
C LEU A 51 8.31 -5.53 -12.35
N ILE A 52 8.42 -4.94 -13.52
CA ILE A 52 7.25 -4.64 -14.37
C ILE A 52 6.46 -5.93 -14.59
N ASN A 53 5.13 -5.85 -14.47
CA ASN A 53 4.17 -6.96 -14.51
C ASN A 53 4.24 -7.93 -13.32
N SER A 54 5.05 -7.67 -12.29
CA SER A 54 4.96 -8.47 -11.05
C SER A 54 3.61 -8.29 -10.39
N ASP A 55 3.04 -9.39 -9.87
CA ASP A 55 1.84 -9.32 -9.03
C ASP A 55 2.09 -8.54 -7.75
N VAL A 56 1.11 -7.75 -7.35
CA VAL A 56 1.00 -7.16 -6.01
C VAL A 56 -0.03 -7.96 -5.24
N TYR A 57 0.39 -8.52 -4.10
CA TYR A 57 -0.49 -9.34 -3.27
C TYR A 57 -1.08 -8.56 -2.10
N PHE A 58 -2.22 -9.03 -1.64
CA PHE A 58 -2.82 -8.56 -0.40
C PHE A 58 -1.83 -8.70 0.76
N ARG A 59 -1.65 -7.63 1.54
CA ARG A 59 -0.68 -7.50 2.62
C ARG A 59 0.79 -7.50 2.20
N ASP A 60 1.10 -7.34 0.93
CA ASP A 60 2.46 -7.02 0.53
C ASP A 60 2.93 -5.74 1.22
N ARG A 61 4.13 -5.80 1.79
CA ARG A 61 4.88 -4.63 2.21
C ARG A 61 5.79 -4.23 1.05
N CYS A 62 5.31 -3.35 0.18
CA CYS A 62 6.10 -2.82 -0.91
C CYS A 62 7.11 -1.79 -0.39
N HIS A 63 8.36 -1.93 -0.77
CA HIS A 63 9.46 -1.05 -0.40
C HIS A 63 10.23 -0.59 -1.63
N SER A 64 10.48 0.71 -1.74
CA SER A 64 11.37 1.33 -2.72
C SER A 64 12.65 1.79 -2.02
N GLY A 65 13.81 1.46 -2.60
CA GLY A 65 15.11 1.87 -2.11
C GLY A 65 15.46 3.32 -2.45
N GLU A 66 16.75 3.63 -2.38
CA GLU A 66 17.30 4.93 -2.78
C GLU A 66 17.12 5.15 -4.28
N ASP A 67 16.78 6.35 -4.69
CA ASP A 67 16.46 6.75 -6.09
C ASP A 67 15.38 5.87 -6.76
N ALA A 68 14.75 4.96 -6.01
CA ALA A 68 13.76 4.05 -6.57
C ALA A 68 12.37 4.68 -6.64
N ARG A 69 11.57 4.16 -7.57
CA ARG A 69 10.13 4.47 -7.75
C ARG A 69 9.39 3.20 -8.08
N LEU A 70 8.19 3.08 -7.55
CA LEU A 70 7.24 2.03 -7.89
C LEU A 70 5.94 2.67 -8.34
N GLN A 71 5.35 2.19 -9.42
CA GLN A 71 3.95 2.42 -9.76
C GLN A 71 3.25 1.08 -9.92
N ALA A 72 2.10 0.93 -9.27
CA ALA A 72 1.26 -0.26 -9.37
C ALA A 72 -0.20 0.14 -9.56
N THR A 73 -0.94 -0.65 -10.33
CA THR A 73 -2.37 -0.51 -10.52
C THR A 73 -3.09 -1.68 -9.86
N LEU A 74 -4.04 -1.37 -8.97
CA LEU A 74 -4.90 -2.35 -8.32
C LEU A 74 -6.03 -2.79 -9.26
N LYS A 75 -6.70 -3.90 -8.93
CA LYS A 75 -7.78 -4.48 -9.76
C LYS A 75 -8.99 -3.57 -9.96
N ASP A 76 -9.20 -2.59 -9.09
CA ASP A 76 -10.24 -1.56 -9.24
C ASP A 76 -9.77 -0.34 -10.06
N GLY A 77 -8.57 -0.37 -10.62
CA GLY A 77 -7.96 0.74 -11.35
C GLY A 77 -7.30 1.81 -10.47
N THR A 78 -7.31 1.66 -9.14
CA THR A 78 -6.54 2.53 -8.25
C THR A 78 -5.06 2.47 -8.60
N GLN A 79 -4.40 3.63 -8.79
CA GLN A 79 -2.97 3.69 -9.01
C GLN A 79 -2.23 4.20 -7.76
N LEU A 80 -1.18 3.48 -7.41
CA LEU A 80 -0.29 3.80 -6.28
C LEU A 80 1.12 4.05 -6.82
N THR A 81 1.68 5.22 -6.50
CA THR A 81 3.09 5.49 -6.79
C THR A 81 3.84 5.73 -5.49
N LEU A 82 4.98 5.08 -5.33
CA LEU A 82 5.93 5.31 -4.23
C LEU A 82 7.12 6.12 -4.72
N GLY A 83 7.53 7.08 -3.92
CA GLY A 83 8.80 7.77 -4.05
C GLY A 83 9.95 6.91 -3.55
N GLU A 84 11.16 7.49 -3.47
CA GLU A 84 12.32 6.81 -2.92
C GLU A 84 12.19 6.57 -1.41
N ASN A 85 12.87 5.53 -0.91
CA ASN A 85 12.90 5.17 0.51
C ASN A 85 11.51 5.07 1.14
N ALA A 86 10.49 4.74 0.35
CA ALA A 86 9.10 4.64 0.77
C ALA A 86 8.71 3.19 1.10
N THR A 87 7.72 3.04 1.96
CA THR A 87 7.15 1.74 2.32
C THR A 87 5.65 1.86 2.50
N LEU A 88 4.92 0.98 1.84
CA LEU A 88 3.45 0.94 1.84
C LEU A 88 2.96 -0.51 2.00
N VAL A 89 1.82 -0.67 2.67
CA VAL A 89 1.10 -1.95 2.80
C VAL A 89 -0.35 -1.75 2.38
N ILE A 90 -0.93 -2.72 1.67
CA ILE A 90 -2.36 -2.76 1.35
C ILE A 90 -3.02 -3.64 2.41
N ASP A 91 -3.59 -3.01 3.46
CA ASP A 91 -4.12 -3.71 4.63
C ASP A 91 -5.55 -4.22 4.43
N GLU A 92 -6.35 -3.58 3.59
CA GLU A 92 -7.70 -4.02 3.22
C GLU A 92 -7.92 -3.73 1.72
N PHE A 93 -8.43 -4.72 1.00
CA PHE A 93 -8.85 -4.57 -0.40
C PHE A 93 -10.06 -5.46 -0.62
N VAL A 94 -11.23 -4.84 -0.71
CA VAL A 94 -12.49 -5.48 -1.06
C VAL A 94 -13.01 -4.79 -2.31
N TYR A 95 -13.05 -5.50 -3.40
CA TYR A 95 -13.55 -5.02 -4.69
C TYR A 95 -14.36 -6.10 -5.37
N ASP A 96 -15.60 -5.79 -5.71
CA ASP A 96 -16.49 -6.64 -6.49
C ASP A 96 -17.01 -5.81 -7.68
N PRO A 97 -16.63 -6.13 -8.92
CA PRO A 97 -17.05 -5.35 -10.10
C PRO A 97 -18.56 -5.41 -10.37
N ILE A 98 -19.29 -6.33 -9.74
CA ILE A 98 -20.72 -6.52 -9.93
C ILE A 98 -21.52 -5.80 -8.84
N ARG A 99 -20.97 -5.68 -7.65
CA ARG A 99 -21.64 -5.10 -6.49
C ARG A 99 -20.94 -3.83 -6.04
N PRO A 100 -21.63 -2.67 -6.04
CA PRO A 100 -21.04 -1.40 -5.69
C PRO A 100 -20.73 -1.28 -4.19
N ARG A 101 -19.82 -2.08 -3.68
CA ARG A 101 -19.33 -2.02 -2.29
C ARG A 101 -17.85 -2.34 -2.28
N GLY A 102 -17.04 -1.35 -2.00
CA GLY A 102 -15.61 -1.53 -1.92
C GLY A 102 -15.01 -0.94 -0.66
N LYS A 103 -13.88 -1.51 -0.25
CA LYS A 103 -13.05 -0.98 0.81
C LYS A 103 -11.59 -1.06 0.41
N LEU A 104 -10.87 0.01 0.65
CA LEU A 104 -9.43 0.06 0.46
C LEU A 104 -8.79 0.74 1.67
N LEU A 105 -7.91 0.03 2.33
CA LEU A 105 -7.07 0.58 3.39
C LEU A 105 -5.61 0.43 2.99
N ILE A 106 -4.95 1.56 2.82
CA ILE A 106 -3.53 1.65 2.53
C ILE A 106 -2.83 2.20 3.78
N ARG A 107 -1.73 1.57 4.17
CA ARG A 107 -0.88 2.08 5.25
C ARG A 107 0.49 2.46 4.69
N VAL A 108 0.77 3.75 4.68
CA VAL A 108 2.08 4.30 4.37
C VAL A 108 2.91 4.32 5.65
N ILE A 109 4.01 3.58 5.66
CA ILE A 109 4.91 3.47 6.82
C ILE A 109 5.94 4.59 6.80
N LYS A 110 6.46 4.91 5.61
CA LYS A 110 7.42 6.01 5.41
C LYS A 110 7.45 6.42 3.93
N GLY A 111 8.07 7.56 3.65
CA GLY A 111 8.32 8.07 2.30
C GLY A 111 7.13 8.80 1.69
N ALA A 112 7.30 9.21 0.46
CA ALA A 112 6.27 9.90 -0.32
C ALA A 112 5.46 8.91 -1.15
N PHE A 113 4.17 9.23 -1.35
CA PHE A 113 3.27 8.47 -2.21
C PHE A 113 2.39 9.39 -3.04
N LEU A 114 1.91 8.88 -4.16
CA LEU A 114 0.78 9.41 -4.90
C LEU A 114 -0.29 8.32 -4.98
N TYR A 115 -1.51 8.71 -4.69
CA TYR A 115 -2.72 7.91 -4.83
C TYR A 115 -3.60 8.52 -5.91
N VAL A 116 -4.03 7.72 -6.86
CA VAL A 116 -5.06 8.07 -7.86
C VAL A 116 -6.20 7.08 -7.68
N GLY A 117 -7.39 7.59 -7.37
CA GLY A 117 -8.56 6.78 -7.08
C GLY A 117 -9.05 5.96 -8.26
N GLY A 118 -9.53 4.74 -7.95
CA GLY A 118 -10.13 3.80 -8.88
C GLY A 118 -11.65 3.69 -8.72
N LEU A 119 -12.19 2.58 -9.20
CA LEU A 119 -13.65 2.34 -9.25
C LEU A 119 -14.29 2.23 -7.86
N ILE A 120 -13.55 1.77 -6.83
CA ILE A 120 -14.05 1.71 -5.45
C ILE A 120 -14.56 3.07 -4.98
N GLU A 121 -13.88 4.18 -5.32
CA GLU A 121 -14.28 5.52 -4.86
C GLU A 121 -15.60 6.03 -5.47
N GLY A 122 -15.96 5.57 -6.66
CA GLY A 122 -17.20 5.95 -7.35
C GLY A 122 -18.46 5.38 -6.73
N GLU A 123 -18.36 4.51 -5.73
CA GLU A 123 -19.44 3.72 -5.21
C GLU A 123 -20.10 4.29 -3.97
N THR A 124 -21.43 4.17 -3.88
CA THR A 124 -22.18 4.60 -2.69
C THR A 124 -21.82 3.74 -1.49
N GLY A 125 -21.24 4.36 -0.46
CA GLY A 125 -20.82 3.68 0.78
C GLY A 125 -19.41 3.09 0.73
N ALA A 126 -18.64 3.34 -0.33
CA ALA A 126 -17.23 3.00 -0.40
C ALA A 126 -16.43 3.67 0.73
N LYS A 127 -15.42 2.95 1.20
CA LYS A 127 -14.51 3.44 2.25
C LYS A 127 -13.08 3.31 1.79
N VAL A 128 -12.48 4.43 1.41
CA VAL A 128 -11.06 4.49 1.07
C VAL A 128 -10.33 5.30 2.13
N TRP A 129 -9.34 4.67 2.75
CA TRP A 129 -8.51 5.26 3.78
C TRP A 129 -7.03 5.06 3.49
N ILE A 130 -6.26 6.12 3.71
CA ILE A 130 -4.80 6.07 3.70
C ILE A 130 -4.32 6.45 5.10
N GLN A 131 -3.73 5.49 5.80
CA GLN A 131 -3.07 5.72 7.08
C GLN A 131 -1.62 6.11 6.84
N THR A 132 -1.20 7.20 7.44
CA THR A 132 0.19 7.67 7.42
C THR A 132 0.75 7.68 8.85
N PRO A 133 2.06 7.88 9.06
CA PRO A 133 2.64 7.95 10.41
C PRO A 133 2.04 9.07 11.28
N VAL A 134 1.41 10.06 10.69
CA VAL A 134 0.99 11.29 11.40
C VAL A 134 -0.51 11.59 11.29
N ALA A 135 -1.23 10.97 10.35
CA ALA A 135 -2.65 11.23 10.12
C ALA A 135 -3.35 10.07 9.39
N ALA A 136 -4.67 10.02 9.50
CA ALA A 136 -5.52 9.24 8.61
C ALA A 136 -6.13 10.16 7.53
N ILE A 137 -6.16 9.71 6.29
CA ILE A 137 -6.70 10.44 5.15
C ILE A 137 -7.89 9.67 4.61
N GLY A 138 -9.08 10.22 4.75
CA GLY A 138 -10.29 9.72 4.09
C GLY A 138 -10.38 10.31 2.69
N VAL A 139 -10.53 9.45 1.68
CA VAL A 139 -10.42 9.83 0.26
C VAL A 139 -11.77 9.67 -0.42
N ARG A 140 -12.10 10.62 -1.32
CA ARG A 140 -13.32 10.58 -2.11
C ARG A 140 -13.12 11.21 -3.50
N GLY A 141 -13.02 10.37 -4.52
CA GLY A 141 -12.90 10.79 -5.93
C GLY A 141 -11.62 11.59 -6.22
N THR A 142 -10.43 11.07 -5.85
CA THR A 142 -9.28 11.93 -5.61
C THR A 142 -8.00 11.50 -6.27
N THR A 143 -7.13 12.50 -6.52
CA THR A 143 -5.69 12.33 -6.66
C THR A 143 -5.02 13.08 -5.51
N VAL A 144 -4.32 12.35 -4.64
CA VAL A 144 -3.67 12.91 -3.45
C VAL A 144 -2.21 12.48 -3.37
N TRP A 145 -1.35 13.45 -3.11
CA TRP A 145 0.04 13.22 -2.73
C TRP A 145 0.19 13.38 -1.22
N GLY A 146 1.03 12.54 -0.60
CA GLY A 146 1.43 12.65 0.79
C GLY A 146 2.88 12.24 0.98
N GLY A 147 3.58 12.90 1.91
CA GLY A 147 4.96 12.53 2.19
C GLY A 147 5.75 13.55 3.01
N PRO A 148 6.99 13.18 3.38
CA PRO A 148 7.90 14.10 4.05
C PRO A 148 8.28 15.25 3.12
N ILE A 149 8.16 16.48 3.62
CA ILE A 149 8.52 17.71 2.93
C ILE A 149 8.72 18.85 3.93
N ASP A 150 9.68 19.75 3.69
CA ASP A 150 9.91 20.96 4.50
C ASP A 150 9.96 20.69 6.01
N ASN A 151 10.71 19.65 6.45
CA ASN A 151 10.85 19.22 7.85
C ASN A 151 9.54 18.79 8.53
N GLY A 152 8.50 18.51 7.77
CA GLY A 152 7.21 17.99 8.22
C GLY A 152 6.67 16.90 7.31
N TYR A 153 5.38 16.63 7.43
CA TYR A 153 4.65 15.74 6.55
C TYR A 153 3.56 16.53 5.82
N GLY A 154 3.60 16.54 4.52
CA GLY A 154 2.65 17.24 3.68
C GLY A 154 1.57 16.32 3.13
N VAL A 155 0.37 16.87 2.93
CA VAL A 155 -0.71 16.27 2.16
C VAL A 155 -1.25 17.33 1.22
N ILE A 156 -1.36 17.03 -0.08
CA ILE A 156 -1.96 17.93 -1.07
C ILE A 156 -2.90 17.19 -2.00
N VAL A 157 -4.02 17.81 -2.32
CA VAL A 157 -5.05 17.31 -3.25
C VAL A 157 -4.80 17.88 -4.63
N LEU A 158 -4.53 16.99 -5.59
CA LEU A 158 -4.36 17.36 -7.01
C LEU A 158 -5.70 17.35 -7.76
N SER A 159 -6.64 16.49 -7.32
CA SER A 159 -8.01 16.41 -7.84
C SER A 159 -8.94 15.89 -6.76
N GLY A 160 -10.20 16.35 -6.70
CA GLY A 160 -11.22 15.89 -5.75
C GLY A 160 -11.12 16.52 -4.36
N GLU A 161 -11.45 15.77 -3.32
CA GLU A 161 -11.51 16.23 -1.93
C GLU A 161 -11.04 15.13 -0.97
N VAL A 162 -10.28 15.48 0.06
CA VAL A 162 -9.87 14.56 1.13
C VAL A 162 -10.14 15.18 2.50
N THR A 163 -10.36 14.30 3.48
CA THR A 163 -10.41 14.66 4.90
C THR A 163 -9.15 14.13 5.60
N VAL A 164 -8.33 15.03 6.12
CA VAL A 164 -7.12 14.71 6.90
C VAL A 164 -7.43 14.78 8.38
N ILE A 165 -7.36 13.64 9.06
CA ILE A 165 -7.64 13.48 10.49
C ILE A 165 -6.31 13.34 11.22
N GLY A 166 -5.86 14.38 11.87
CA GLY A 166 -4.69 14.38 12.74
C GLY A 166 -5.04 14.32 14.22
N LYS A 167 -4.04 14.45 15.10
CA LYS A 167 -4.25 14.28 16.56
C LYS A 167 -5.23 15.24 17.21
N LYS A 168 -5.38 16.46 16.79
CA LYS A 168 -6.21 17.47 17.47
C LYS A 168 -7.09 18.29 16.53
N ARG A 169 -7.06 17.94 15.26
CA ARG A 169 -7.79 18.66 14.22
C ARG A 169 -8.07 17.74 13.05
N THR A 170 -9.25 17.95 12.48
CA THR A 170 -9.61 17.44 11.16
C THR A 170 -9.65 18.60 10.19
N VAL A 171 -9.12 18.40 8.98
CA VAL A 171 -9.09 19.42 7.92
C VAL A 171 -9.56 18.77 6.62
N THR A 172 -10.51 19.41 5.96
CA THR A 172 -10.92 19.04 4.60
C THR A 172 -10.08 19.84 3.60
N LEU A 173 -9.50 19.15 2.63
CA LEU A 173 -8.71 19.73 1.55
C LEU A 173 -9.44 19.52 0.23
N LYS A 174 -9.55 20.58 -0.55
CA LYS A 174 -10.07 20.56 -1.92
C LYS A 174 -8.92 20.62 -2.93
N GLN A 175 -9.22 20.40 -4.18
CA GLN A 175 -8.25 20.50 -5.27
C GLN A 175 -7.38 21.77 -5.16
N GLY A 176 -6.06 21.61 -5.28
CA GLY A 176 -5.05 22.65 -5.15
C GLY A 176 -4.72 23.06 -3.71
N GLN A 177 -5.44 22.53 -2.70
CA GLN A 177 -5.17 22.78 -1.30
C GLN A 177 -4.33 21.66 -0.67
N GLY A 178 -3.47 22.06 0.25
CA GLY A 178 -2.70 21.13 1.07
C GLY A 178 -2.64 21.56 2.53
N THR A 179 -2.13 20.66 3.36
CA THR A 179 -1.83 20.90 4.77
C THR A 179 -0.44 20.37 5.11
N MET A 180 0.13 20.90 6.17
CA MET A 180 1.35 20.41 6.78
C MET A 180 1.05 19.85 8.17
N LEU A 181 1.69 18.76 8.52
CA LEU A 181 1.68 18.16 9.85
C LEU A 181 3.12 18.12 10.36
N PHE A 182 3.33 18.61 11.55
CA PHE A 182 4.62 18.58 12.23
C PHE A 182 4.62 17.54 13.36
N LYS A 183 5.63 17.56 14.21
CA LYS A 183 5.81 16.58 15.32
C LYS A 183 4.62 16.49 16.27
N ASP A 184 3.82 17.55 16.40
CA ASP A 184 2.60 17.55 17.22
C ASP A 184 1.44 16.77 16.59
N GLY A 185 1.56 16.35 15.32
CA GLY A 185 0.55 15.62 14.56
C GLY A 185 -0.74 16.41 14.30
N LYS A 186 -0.71 17.74 14.45
CA LYS A 186 -1.84 18.63 14.20
C LYS A 186 -1.78 19.18 12.79
N PRO A 187 -2.78 18.89 11.91
CA PRO A 187 -2.82 19.48 10.59
C PRO A 187 -2.94 21.01 10.68
N GLN A 188 -2.20 21.72 9.86
CA GLN A 188 -2.39 23.13 9.64
C GLN A 188 -3.73 23.40 8.92
N ARG A 189 -4.13 24.66 8.82
CA ARG A 189 -5.31 25.04 8.01
C ARG A 189 -5.05 24.72 6.54
N ALA A 190 -6.11 24.33 5.82
CA ALA A 190 -6.07 24.16 4.37
C ALA A 190 -5.61 25.46 3.69
N ALA A 191 -4.65 25.35 2.81
CA ALA A 191 -4.14 26.49 2.03
C ALA A 191 -3.61 26.00 0.68
N ALA A 192 -3.62 26.89 -0.31
CA ALA A 192 -2.91 26.66 -1.56
C ALA A 192 -1.40 26.55 -1.28
N TRP A 193 -0.73 25.57 -1.90
CA TRP A 193 0.71 25.45 -1.74
C TRP A 193 1.46 26.34 -2.73
N PRO A 194 2.58 26.95 -2.29
CA PRO A 194 3.47 27.66 -3.19
C PRO A 194 3.98 26.72 -4.30
N ALA A 195 4.17 27.25 -5.50
CA ALA A 195 4.60 26.49 -6.68
C ALA A 195 5.89 25.68 -6.44
N GLY A 196 6.85 26.24 -5.69
CA GLY A 196 8.09 25.55 -5.36
C GLY A 196 7.88 24.30 -4.48
N ARG A 197 6.95 24.36 -3.51
CA ARG A 197 6.60 23.18 -2.70
C ARG A 197 5.88 22.13 -3.54
N MET A 198 4.95 22.54 -4.38
CA MET A 198 4.26 21.67 -5.31
C MET A 198 5.25 20.94 -6.23
N LYS A 199 6.22 21.68 -6.80
CA LYS A 199 7.26 21.08 -7.68
C LYS A 199 8.07 20.02 -6.96
N ARG A 200 8.49 20.26 -5.69
CA ARG A 200 9.22 19.26 -4.89
C ARG A 200 8.37 18.03 -4.57
N ALA A 201 7.11 18.22 -4.20
CA ALA A 201 6.18 17.13 -3.94
C ALA A 201 6.02 16.23 -5.17
N VAL A 202 5.75 16.81 -6.34
CA VAL A 202 5.61 16.06 -7.60
C VAL A 202 6.93 15.37 -7.97
N ALA A 203 8.06 16.06 -7.85
CA ALA A 203 9.38 15.48 -8.18
C ALA A 203 9.69 14.22 -7.34
N SER A 204 9.21 14.16 -6.08
CA SER A 204 9.46 13.02 -5.19
C SER A 204 8.84 11.70 -5.67
N ILE A 205 7.84 11.75 -6.55
CA ILE A 205 7.14 10.57 -7.11
C ILE A 205 7.28 10.46 -8.64
N THR A 206 8.01 11.36 -9.27
CA THR A 206 8.22 11.36 -10.72
C THR A 206 9.32 10.37 -11.10
N PHE A 207 9.06 9.54 -12.10
CA PHE A 207 10.05 8.64 -12.69
C PHE A 207 11.04 9.42 -13.55
N GLY A 208 12.26 8.91 -13.67
CA GLY A 208 13.36 9.54 -14.37
C GLY A 208 14.31 10.29 -13.41
N LYS A 209 15.47 10.72 -13.95
CA LYS A 209 16.47 11.46 -13.16
C LYS A 209 15.90 12.83 -12.79
N PRO A 210 16.00 13.27 -11.52
CA PRO A 210 15.60 14.63 -11.13
C PRO A 210 16.35 15.66 -12.02
N PRO A 211 15.69 16.73 -12.47
CA PRO A 211 16.37 17.76 -13.21
C PRO A 211 17.40 18.43 -12.29
N GLY A 212 18.70 18.28 -12.61
CA GLY A 212 19.78 19.01 -11.94
C GLY A 212 20.74 18.18 -11.09
N GLN A 213 20.90 16.88 -11.30
CA GLN A 213 22.06 16.10 -10.86
C GLN A 213 22.91 15.64 -12.02
#